data_36c8e606c7b3423ff68ee930e5542cd5
#
_entry.id   36c8e606c7b3423ff68ee930e5542cd5
#
_cell.length_a   1.000
_cell.length_b   1.000
_cell.length_c   1.000
_cell.angle_alpha   90.00
_cell.angle_beta   90.00
_cell.angle_gamma   90.00
#
_symmetry.space_group_name_H-M   'P 1'
#
loop_
_entity.id
_entity.type
_entity.pdbx_description
1 polymer ?
#
loop_
_entity_poly.entity_id
_entity_poly.type
_entity_poly.pdbx_seq_one_letter_code
_entity_poly.pdbx_strand_id
1 'polypeptide(L)'
;MALKTMPLVLAALIAFPLQQLRAQTDSDRLEKLERAVEQLQKRNAELEGEVRGLKKRLAATPEVDANGNQKPKTASDGKTLLEKPVIDEKPPVFVVQRGPEIRLTLGGFIQANFEAGDVSAFEGRFGQTTLKDRFRLRRARINLTGEFAEQFDFKMEGDFENSDGINSNRTAFSATDIFVNWHRYPEAQIKVGQYKAPFGLEQITPDTLLFSIERSLPTGALTPERQIGIQLWGKPLTHLWPEQKDLATYYFGVFNGNGRNTTLNDNNNFMTVGRLELMPFKGQIFGQDASLKIAGDVMNSRDDAGTNISQSLNLKVNADGSLSPFVLPGADERTGWSADAWLNIGPFDLTGEYLAEDVDGRTVAGKAPGFKNFDPSGYYVQASYFILPKKLQGVVKWEALEPDQVDNDNIHSLTLGLNYYIHGDAIKLMANYVHTWSRFRETHPQFGDDNFDEVILRLQLMF
;
A
#
# COMPACT_ATOMS: atom_id res chain seq x y z
N MET A 1 11.43 20.02 30.66
CA MET A 1 12.63 20.88 30.68
C MET A 1 13.67 20.31 29.70
N ALA A 2 13.38 20.26 28.40
CA ALA A 2 14.32 19.84 27.36
C ALA A 2 13.85 20.28 25.96
N LEU A 3 13.70 21.56 25.71
CA LEU A 3 13.38 22.13 24.39
C LEU A 3 14.49 23.03 23.86
N LYS A 4 15.77 22.67 24.07
CA LYS A 4 16.89 23.55 23.67
C LYS A 4 17.84 22.99 22.60
N THR A 5 17.62 21.83 22.02
CA THR A 5 18.56 21.22 21.04
C THR A 5 17.96 20.91 19.65
N MET A 6 16.74 21.28 19.36
CA MET A 6 16.04 20.84 18.16
C MET A 6 16.17 21.70 16.87
N PRO A 7 16.77 22.90 16.85
CA PRO A 7 16.89 23.64 15.58
C PRO A 7 18.02 23.15 14.66
N LEU A 8 18.92 22.26 15.09
CA LEU A 8 20.09 21.89 14.27
C LEU A 8 19.83 20.73 13.30
N VAL A 9 18.91 19.84 13.57
CA VAL A 9 18.65 18.67 12.69
C VAL A 9 17.79 19.03 11.48
N LEU A 10 16.85 19.95 11.66
CA LEU A 10 16.04 20.44 10.54
C LEU A 10 16.86 21.35 9.60
N ALA A 11 17.83 22.07 10.13
CA ALA A 11 18.77 22.88 9.34
C ALA A 11 19.77 22.03 8.52
N ALA A 12 20.14 20.85 8.98
CA ALA A 12 21.03 19.95 8.24
C ALA A 12 20.37 19.29 7.02
N LEU A 13 19.06 19.09 7.03
CA LEU A 13 18.32 18.59 5.86
C LEU A 13 18.02 19.67 4.81
N ILE A 14 18.06 20.94 5.18
CA ILE A 14 17.85 22.08 4.27
C ILE A 14 19.18 22.63 3.71
N ALA A 15 20.31 22.29 4.33
CA ALA A 15 21.65 22.77 3.96
C ALA A 15 22.38 21.90 2.92
N PHE A 16 21.71 21.01 2.19
CA PHE A 16 22.28 20.44 0.97
C PHE A 16 22.25 21.51 -0.15
N PRO A 17 23.32 21.68 -0.90
CA PRO A 17 23.74 22.98 -1.42
C PRO A 17 22.80 23.49 -2.52
N LEU A 18 22.12 24.59 -2.23
CA LEU A 18 21.59 25.52 -3.23
C LEU A 18 22.71 26.13 -4.14
N GLN A 19 23.93 25.59 -4.08
CA GLN A 19 25.11 26.20 -4.74
C GLN A 19 25.37 25.71 -6.16
N GLN A 20 24.48 24.93 -6.81
CA GLN A 20 24.67 24.58 -8.24
C GLN A 20 23.43 24.75 -9.12
N LEU A 21 22.62 25.75 -8.88
CA LEU A 21 21.74 26.31 -9.92
C LEU A 21 22.43 27.51 -10.60
N ARG A 22 23.64 27.28 -11.14
CA ARG A 22 24.11 28.11 -12.24
C ARG A 22 23.29 27.72 -13.46
N ALA A 23 22.56 28.69 -13.99
CA ALA A 23 21.91 28.59 -15.29
C ALA A 23 22.95 28.05 -16.29
N GLN A 24 22.83 26.79 -16.70
CA GLN A 24 23.62 26.30 -17.83
C GLN A 24 23.19 27.09 -19.04
N THR A 25 24.14 27.74 -19.69
CA THR A 25 23.88 28.45 -20.92
C THR A 25 23.36 27.48 -21.98
N ASP A 26 22.52 27.93 -22.89
CA ASP A 26 21.96 27.07 -23.95
C ASP A 26 23.10 26.40 -24.77
N SER A 27 24.28 26.98 -24.80
CA SER A 27 25.51 26.42 -25.38
C SER A 27 25.96 25.15 -24.65
N ASP A 28 25.94 25.10 -23.30
CA ASP A 28 26.34 23.91 -22.53
C ASP A 28 25.32 22.78 -22.66
N ARG A 29 24.06 23.12 -22.90
CA ARG A 29 23.00 22.13 -23.18
C ARG A 29 23.14 21.55 -24.58
N LEU A 30 23.46 22.39 -25.58
CA LEU A 30 23.73 21.96 -26.94
C LEU A 30 24.92 21.02 -26.99
N GLU A 31 26.03 21.36 -26.35
CA GLU A 31 27.22 20.49 -26.30
C GLU A 31 26.96 19.13 -25.61
N LYS A 32 26.15 19.11 -24.55
CA LYS A 32 25.72 17.83 -23.92
C LYS A 32 24.81 17.00 -24.81
N LEU A 33 23.91 17.66 -25.56
CA LEU A 33 23.05 16.99 -26.53
C LEU A 33 23.86 16.41 -27.70
N GLU A 34 24.81 17.16 -28.22
CA GLU A 34 25.71 16.70 -29.29
C GLU A 34 26.51 15.47 -28.86
N ARG A 35 27.10 15.48 -27.65
CA ARG A 35 27.81 14.33 -27.08
C ARG A 35 26.91 13.13 -26.88
N ALA A 36 25.67 13.34 -26.43
CA ALA A 36 24.69 12.26 -26.26
C ALA A 36 24.26 11.67 -27.60
N VAL A 37 24.06 12.48 -28.63
CA VAL A 37 23.77 12.04 -30.00
C VAL A 37 24.93 11.23 -30.58
N GLU A 38 26.17 11.69 -30.39
CA GLU A 38 27.36 10.97 -30.84
C GLU A 38 27.52 9.61 -30.15
N GLN A 39 27.26 9.53 -28.84
CA GLN A 39 27.24 8.29 -28.09
C GLN A 39 26.14 7.32 -28.58
N LEU A 40 24.94 7.85 -28.88
CA LEU A 40 23.85 7.04 -29.42
C LEU A 40 24.16 6.53 -30.83
N GLN A 41 24.78 7.34 -31.67
CA GLN A 41 25.22 6.91 -33.02
C GLN A 41 26.29 5.82 -32.94
N LYS A 42 27.25 5.95 -32.02
CA LYS A 42 28.27 4.94 -31.80
C LYS A 42 27.66 3.62 -31.31
N ARG A 43 26.70 3.71 -30.38
CA ARG A 43 26.00 2.52 -29.86
C ARG A 43 25.13 1.85 -30.92
N ASN A 44 24.46 2.63 -31.79
CA ASN A 44 23.74 2.09 -32.93
C ASN A 44 24.66 1.34 -33.92
N ALA A 45 25.83 1.91 -34.23
CA ALA A 45 26.79 1.24 -35.09
C ALA A 45 27.33 -0.07 -34.48
N GLU A 46 27.54 -0.10 -33.16
CA GLU A 46 27.92 -1.34 -32.42
C GLU A 46 26.80 -2.38 -32.52
N LEU A 47 25.54 -2.00 -32.25
CA LEU A 47 24.37 -2.88 -32.34
C LEU A 47 24.16 -3.41 -33.76
N GLU A 48 24.31 -2.58 -34.78
CA GLU A 48 24.25 -3.02 -36.17
C GLU A 48 25.36 -4.05 -36.50
N GLY A 49 26.57 -3.85 -35.92
CA GLY A 49 27.67 -4.81 -36.03
C GLY A 49 27.33 -6.14 -35.37
N GLU A 50 26.75 -6.13 -34.18
CA GLU A 50 26.30 -7.34 -33.48
C GLU A 50 25.16 -8.05 -34.24
N VAL A 51 24.18 -7.31 -34.76
CA VAL A 51 23.08 -7.86 -35.57
C VAL A 51 23.62 -8.51 -36.87
N ARG A 52 24.59 -7.87 -37.54
CA ARG A 52 25.25 -8.49 -38.70
C ARG A 52 26.04 -9.75 -38.31
N GLY A 53 26.72 -9.71 -37.17
CA GLY A 53 27.42 -10.89 -36.62
C GLY A 53 26.47 -12.04 -36.31
N LEU A 54 25.32 -11.75 -35.69
CA LEU A 54 24.27 -12.73 -35.40
C LEU A 54 23.62 -13.26 -36.69
N LYS A 55 23.31 -12.40 -37.66
CA LYS A 55 22.79 -12.84 -38.98
C LYS A 55 23.75 -13.73 -39.71
N LYS A 56 25.07 -13.43 -39.64
CA LYS A 56 26.11 -14.28 -40.25
C LYS A 56 26.27 -15.64 -39.56
N ARG A 57 26.00 -15.68 -38.22
CA ARG A 57 25.94 -16.93 -37.45
C ARG A 57 24.69 -17.74 -37.77
N LEU A 58 23.53 -17.10 -37.94
CA LEU A 58 22.28 -17.77 -38.35
C LEU A 58 22.33 -18.30 -39.79
N ALA A 59 22.98 -17.57 -40.71
CA ALA A 59 23.19 -18.04 -42.10
C ALA A 59 24.20 -19.19 -42.20
N ALA A 60 24.92 -19.49 -41.14
CA ALA A 60 25.83 -20.61 -41.03
C ALA A 60 25.17 -21.86 -40.43
N THR A 61 23.87 -22.07 -40.64
CA THR A 61 23.17 -23.30 -40.24
C THR A 61 23.81 -24.49 -40.98
N PRO A 62 24.18 -25.57 -40.29
CA PRO A 62 24.80 -26.74 -40.95
C PRO A 62 23.77 -27.41 -41.85
N GLU A 63 24.19 -27.71 -43.10
CA GLU A 63 23.41 -28.61 -43.93
C GLU A 63 23.46 -30.02 -43.33
N VAL A 64 22.29 -30.61 -43.11
CA VAL A 64 22.11 -32.00 -42.66
C VAL A 64 21.94 -32.89 -43.89
N ASP A 65 22.55 -34.10 -43.86
CA ASP A 65 22.34 -35.09 -44.87
C ASP A 65 20.94 -35.75 -44.76
N ALA A 66 20.60 -36.57 -45.76
CA ALA A 66 19.29 -37.25 -45.81
C ALA A 66 19.02 -38.20 -44.63
N ASN A 67 20.00 -38.45 -43.76
CA ASN A 67 19.93 -39.30 -42.56
C ASN A 67 19.99 -38.51 -41.24
N GLY A 68 19.94 -37.15 -41.29
CA GLY A 68 19.92 -36.33 -40.11
C GLY A 68 21.28 -36.06 -39.45
N ASN A 69 22.39 -36.44 -40.08
CA ASN A 69 23.74 -36.19 -39.54
C ASN A 69 24.33 -34.89 -40.10
N GLN A 70 25.02 -34.12 -39.27
CA GLN A 70 25.69 -32.89 -39.66
C GLN A 70 26.95 -33.21 -40.53
N LYS A 71 27.05 -32.59 -41.70
CA LYS A 71 28.28 -32.66 -42.50
C LYS A 71 29.40 -31.87 -41.84
N PRO A 72 30.62 -32.42 -41.69
CA PRO A 72 31.74 -31.67 -41.12
C PRO A 72 32.13 -30.51 -42.04
N LYS A 73 32.21 -29.30 -41.49
CA LYS A 73 32.74 -28.12 -42.18
C LYS A 73 34.27 -28.20 -42.21
N THR A 74 34.86 -28.18 -43.39
CA THR A 74 36.28 -27.99 -43.56
C THR A 74 36.62 -26.52 -43.71
N ALA A 75 37.64 -26.06 -42.98
CA ALA A 75 38.16 -24.71 -43.17
C ALA A 75 38.86 -24.62 -44.54
N SER A 76 38.99 -23.44 -45.11
CA SER A 76 39.56 -23.19 -46.43
C SER A 76 41.02 -23.59 -46.55
N ASP A 77 41.71 -23.98 -45.48
CA ASP A 77 43.07 -24.46 -45.39
C ASP A 77 43.17 -25.98 -45.27
N GLY A 78 42.05 -26.70 -45.41
CA GLY A 78 42.02 -28.17 -45.39
C GLY A 78 42.18 -28.82 -44.02
N LYS A 79 42.23 -28.06 -42.92
CA LYS A 79 42.29 -28.59 -41.56
C LYS A 79 40.91 -28.75 -40.97
N THR A 80 40.62 -29.92 -40.44
CA THR A 80 39.39 -30.20 -39.71
C THR A 80 39.42 -29.44 -38.39
N LEU A 81 38.54 -28.45 -38.25
CA LEU A 81 38.32 -27.81 -36.96
C LEU A 81 37.55 -28.78 -36.06
N LEU A 82 38.23 -29.32 -35.05
CA LEU A 82 37.58 -29.98 -33.94
C LEU A 82 36.82 -28.89 -33.14
N GLU A 83 35.57 -28.70 -33.46
CA GLU A 83 34.70 -27.93 -32.59
C GLU A 83 34.66 -28.62 -31.21
N LYS A 84 35.09 -27.91 -30.16
CA LYS A 84 34.73 -28.33 -28.81
C LYS A 84 33.24 -28.59 -28.80
N PRO A 85 32.76 -29.71 -28.23
CA PRO A 85 31.33 -29.90 -28.08
C PRO A 85 30.80 -28.67 -27.35
N VAL A 86 29.91 -27.90 -27.98
CA VAL A 86 29.09 -26.92 -27.32
C VAL A 86 28.23 -27.76 -26.39
N ILE A 87 28.67 -27.86 -25.15
CA ILE A 87 27.81 -28.35 -24.09
C ILE A 87 26.72 -27.28 -24.06
N ASP A 88 25.55 -27.65 -24.59
CA ASP A 88 24.34 -26.89 -24.48
C ASP A 88 23.96 -26.95 -22.98
N GLU A 89 24.71 -26.20 -22.16
CA GLU A 89 24.37 -25.98 -20.76
C GLU A 89 23.06 -25.23 -20.77
N LYS A 90 21.96 -25.99 -20.89
CA LYS A 90 20.67 -25.46 -20.50
C LYS A 90 20.86 -24.94 -19.10
N PRO A 91 20.56 -23.66 -18.86
CA PRO A 91 20.63 -23.13 -17.49
C PRO A 91 19.88 -24.09 -16.57
N PRO A 92 20.42 -24.39 -15.39
CA PRO A 92 19.79 -25.34 -14.50
C PRO A 92 18.34 -24.92 -14.29
N VAL A 93 17.42 -25.78 -14.73
CA VAL A 93 15.98 -25.50 -14.58
C VAL A 93 15.64 -25.79 -13.14
N PHE A 94 15.67 -24.75 -12.29
CA PHE A 94 15.25 -24.84 -10.88
C PHE A 94 13.73 -24.96 -10.73
N VAL A 95 12.98 -24.64 -11.77
CA VAL A 95 11.52 -24.67 -11.77
C VAL A 95 11.03 -25.44 -12.98
N VAL A 96 10.37 -26.57 -12.73
CA VAL A 96 9.59 -27.26 -13.75
C VAL A 96 8.19 -26.70 -13.74
N GLN A 97 7.83 -25.90 -14.74
CA GLN A 97 6.47 -25.40 -14.88
C GLN A 97 5.53 -26.57 -15.20
N ARG A 98 4.47 -26.69 -14.40
CA ARG A 98 3.36 -27.60 -14.65
C ARG A 98 2.09 -26.78 -14.84
N GLY A 99 1.49 -26.84 -15.99
CA GLY A 99 0.28 -26.07 -16.32
C GLY A 99 0.49 -25.04 -17.42
N PRO A 100 -0.41 -24.06 -17.56
CA PRO A 100 -0.34 -23.03 -18.59
C PRO A 100 0.86 -22.10 -18.39
N GLU A 101 1.26 -21.40 -19.44
CA GLU A 101 2.33 -20.41 -19.39
C GLU A 101 2.00 -19.33 -18.34
N ILE A 102 3.01 -19.01 -17.51
CA ILE A 102 2.90 -18.05 -16.42
C ILE A 102 3.93 -16.96 -16.62
N ARG A 103 3.50 -15.70 -16.58
CA ARG A 103 4.39 -14.54 -16.44
C ARG A 103 4.52 -14.21 -14.96
N LEU A 104 5.75 -14.24 -14.43
CA LEU A 104 6.04 -13.97 -13.02
C LEU A 104 6.80 -12.66 -12.87
N THR A 105 6.43 -11.89 -11.86
CA THR A 105 7.14 -10.68 -11.42
C THR A 105 7.41 -10.79 -9.92
N LEU A 106 8.68 -10.73 -9.56
CA LEU A 106 9.12 -10.61 -8.17
C LEU A 106 9.29 -9.12 -7.86
N GLY A 107 8.74 -8.66 -6.76
CA GLY A 107 8.85 -7.29 -6.30
C GLY A 107 8.78 -7.22 -4.80
N GLY A 108 8.88 -6.01 -4.27
CA GLY A 108 8.77 -5.79 -2.85
C GLY A 108 9.03 -4.35 -2.46
N PHE A 109 8.95 -4.06 -1.17
CA PHE A 109 9.33 -2.77 -0.65
C PHE A 109 9.72 -2.84 0.83
N ILE A 110 10.53 -1.87 1.23
CA ILE A 110 10.94 -1.65 2.62
C ILE A 110 10.55 -0.22 3.00
N GLN A 111 9.94 -0.08 4.17
CA GLN A 111 9.68 1.20 4.82
C GLN A 111 10.35 1.18 6.20
N ALA A 112 11.43 1.95 6.32
CA ALA A 112 12.17 2.12 7.57
C ALA A 112 11.87 3.50 8.15
N ASN A 113 11.48 3.54 9.42
CA ASN A 113 11.17 4.76 10.16
C ASN A 113 12.25 5.08 11.20
N PHE A 114 12.44 6.35 11.45
CA PHE A 114 12.90 6.89 12.71
C PHE A 114 11.71 7.60 13.35
N GLU A 115 11.39 7.26 14.58
CA GLU A 115 10.25 7.78 15.35
C GLU A 115 10.78 8.37 16.65
N ALA A 116 10.38 9.61 16.98
CA ALA A 116 10.78 10.33 18.18
C ALA A 116 9.64 11.23 18.65
N GLY A 117 9.56 11.48 19.97
CA GLY A 117 8.56 12.34 20.56
C GLY A 117 8.01 11.79 21.88
N ASP A 118 6.81 12.23 22.24
CA ASP A 118 6.18 11.83 23.49
C ASP A 118 5.55 10.44 23.38
N VAL A 119 4.62 10.28 22.43
CA VAL A 119 3.96 9.01 22.12
C VAL A 119 3.36 9.11 20.71
N SER A 120 3.36 8.02 19.96
CA SER A 120 2.74 8.04 18.64
C SER A 120 1.23 8.22 18.74
N ALA A 121 0.65 8.94 17.79
CA ALA A 121 -0.81 9.08 17.68
C ALA A 121 -1.49 7.71 17.60
N PHE A 122 -0.84 6.76 16.92
CA PHE A 122 -1.33 5.39 16.80
C PHE A 122 -1.28 4.63 18.13
N GLU A 123 -0.18 4.70 18.87
CA GLU A 123 -0.01 4.01 20.15
C GLU A 123 -0.66 4.78 21.30
N GLY A 124 -0.63 6.11 21.26
CA GLY A 124 -1.17 7.01 22.27
C GLY A 124 -2.67 6.86 22.50
N ARG A 125 -3.42 6.49 21.48
CA ARG A 125 -4.86 6.22 21.60
C ARG A 125 -5.18 5.06 22.55
N PHE A 126 -4.24 4.16 22.80
CA PHE A 126 -4.39 3.07 23.77
C PHE A 126 -3.91 3.42 25.17
N GLY A 127 -3.66 4.70 25.47
CA GLY A 127 -3.19 5.15 26.76
C GLY A 127 -1.77 4.74 27.10
N GLN A 128 -0.94 4.43 26.11
CA GLN A 128 0.48 4.20 26.34
C GLN A 128 1.17 5.49 26.76
N THR A 129 2.05 5.42 27.76
CA THR A 129 2.53 6.61 28.44
C THR A 129 3.83 7.17 27.89
N THR A 130 4.61 6.38 27.17
CA THR A 130 5.90 6.82 26.65
C THR A 130 6.27 6.10 25.38
N LEU A 131 6.61 6.87 24.34
CA LEU A 131 7.35 6.38 23.19
C LEU A 131 8.84 6.55 23.48
N LYS A 132 9.62 5.50 23.28
CA LYS A 132 11.09 5.63 23.22
C LYS A 132 11.48 5.94 21.79
N ASP A 133 12.38 6.89 21.60
CA ASP A 133 12.99 7.14 20.31
C ASP A 133 13.52 5.82 19.73
N ARG A 134 13.12 5.54 18.47
CA ARG A 134 13.45 4.25 17.88
C ARG A 134 13.65 4.29 16.38
N PHE A 135 14.49 3.38 15.87
CA PHE A 135 14.44 2.95 14.49
C PHE A 135 13.50 1.74 14.39
N ARG A 136 12.64 1.76 13.37
CA ARG A 136 11.66 0.70 13.16
C ARG A 136 11.60 0.31 11.70
N LEU A 137 11.62 -1.00 11.42
CA LEU A 137 11.11 -1.51 10.15
C LEU A 137 9.59 -1.48 10.24
N ARG A 138 8.96 -0.55 9.52
CA ARG A 138 7.49 -0.41 9.54
C ARG A 138 6.80 -1.41 8.63
N ARG A 139 7.44 -1.73 7.49
CA ARG A 139 7.03 -2.77 6.56
C ARG A 139 8.26 -3.28 5.82
N ALA A 140 8.33 -4.59 5.64
CA ALA A 140 9.36 -5.25 4.83
C ALA A 140 8.69 -6.35 4.04
N ARG A 141 8.18 -6.03 2.83
CA ARG A 141 7.34 -6.93 2.05
C ARG A 141 8.04 -7.44 0.80
N ILE A 142 7.83 -8.72 0.52
CA ILE A 142 8.16 -9.35 -0.74
C ILE A 142 6.86 -9.87 -1.35
N ASN A 143 6.68 -9.64 -2.65
CA ASN A 143 5.54 -10.15 -3.39
C ASN A 143 5.94 -10.86 -4.67
N LEU A 144 5.17 -11.87 -5.00
CA LEU A 144 5.17 -12.55 -6.27
C LEU A 144 3.82 -12.29 -6.93
N THR A 145 3.83 -11.66 -8.08
CA THR A 145 2.63 -11.45 -8.90
C THR A 145 2.78 -12.18 -10.23
N GLY A 146 1.69 -12.52 -10.85
CA GLY A 146 1.75 -13.16 -12.15
C GLY A 146 0.41 -13.23 -12.84
N GLU A 147 0.50 -13.48 -14.16
CA GLU A 147 -0.64 -13.74 -15.03
C GLU A 147 -0.52 -15.14 -15.60
N PHE A 148 -1.62 -15.86 -15.68
CA PHE A 148 -1.70 -17.17 -16.32
C PHE A 148 -3.00 -17.38 -17.08
N ALA A 149 -2.94 -18.22 -18.11
CA ALA A 149 -4.08 -18.50 -19.00
C ALA A 149 -4.77 -17.24 -19.54
N GLU A 150 -4.05 -16.12 -19.68
CA GLU A 150 -4.52 -14.83 -20.27
C GLU A 150 -5.73 -14.19 -19.57
N GLN A 151 -6.24 -14.80 -18.51
CA GLN A 151 -7.49 -14.39 -17.85
C GLN A 151 -7.39 -14.32 -16.35
N PHE A 152 -6.26 -14.79 -15.79
CA PHE A 152 -6.07 -14.85 -14.36
C PHE A 152 -4.83 -14.08 -13.97
N ASP A 153 -4.93 -13.25 -12.97
CA ASP A 153 -3.81 -12.71 -12.23
C ASP A 153 -3.83 -13.21 -10.78
N PHE A 154 -2.67 -13.26 -10.18
CA PHE A 154 -2.53 -13.59 -8.80
C PHE A 154 -1.48 -12.73 -8.10
N LYS A 155 -1.60 -12.65 -6.80
CA LYS A 155 -0.60 -12.04 -5.92
C LYS A 155 -0.39 -12.91 -4.71
N MET A 156 0.88 -13.08 -4.33
CA MET A 156 1.30 -13.63 -3.05
C MET A 156 2.26 -12.63 -2.42
N GLU A 157 1.90 -12.10 -1.26
CA GLU A 157 2.72 -11.11 -0.55
C GLU A 157 2.84 -11.48 0.92
N GLY A 158 4.04 -11.35 1.47
CA GLY A 158 4.33 -11.52 2.87
C GLY A 158 5.08 -10.34 3.44
N ASP A 159 4.80 -9.99 4.69
CA ASP A 159 5.46 -8.95 5.48
C ASP A 159 6.34 -9.59 6.54
N PHE A 160 7.62 -9.24 6.56
CA PHE A 160 8.61 -9.74 7.52
C PHE A 160 8.69 -8.89 8.78
N GLU A 161 8.00 -7.77 8.83
CA GLU A 161 8.00 -6.87 10.00
C GLU A 161 6.83 -7.13 10.93
N ASN A 162 5.79 -7.81 10.49
CA ASN A 162 4.57 -7.91 11.26
C ASN A 162 4.79 -8.59 12.61
N SER A 163 4.90 -7.79 13.64
CA SER A 163 4.84 -8.24 15.03
C SER A 163 3.38 -8.56 15.40
N ASP A 164 3.17 -9.66 16.09
CA ASP A 164 1.83 -10.13 16.53
C ASP A 164 1.22 -9.24 17.64
N GLY A 165 1.35 -7.94 17.51
CA GLY A 165 0.74 -6.98 18.43
C GLY A 165 1.58 -5.72 18.67
N ILE A 166 0.92 -4.71 19.21
CA ILE A 166 1.47 -3.36 19.48
C ILE A 166 2.71 -3.40 20.38
N ASN A 167 2.85 -4.42 21.23
CA ASN A 167 3.93 -4.58 22.19
C ASN A 167 4.90 -5.73 21.87
N SER A 168 4.87 -6.29 20.66
CA SER A 168 5.79 -7.35 20.30
C SER A 168 7.17 -6.77 19.93
N ASN A 169 8.19 -7.17 20.65
CA ASN A 169 9.59 -6.81 20.37
C ASN A 169 10.23 -7.74 19.32
N ARG A 170 9.43 -8.52 18.59
CA ARG A 170 9.92 -9.50 17.62
C ARG A 170 9.28 -9.28 16.25
N THR A 171 10.10 -9.40 15.23
CA THR A 171 9.61 -9.50 13.86
C THR A 171 9.04 -10.90 13.62
N ALA A 172 7.93 -10.97 12.91
CA ALA A 172 7.31 -12.23 12.51
C ALA A 172 6.88 -12.15 11.05
N PHE A 173 6.98 -13.26 10.32
CA PHE A 173 6.43 -13.36 8.98
C PHE A 173 4.91 -13.46 9.05
N SER A 174 4.22 -12.67 8.25
CA SER A 174 2.77 -12.69 8.13
C SER A 174 2.34 -12.51 6.69
N ALA A 175 1.47 -13.39 6.21
CA ALA A 175 0.88 -13.22 4.89
C ALA A 175 0.00 -11.96 4.86
N THR A 176 0.11 -11.19 3.77
CA THR A 176 -0.72 -10.02 3.54
C THR A 176 -1.74 -10.31 2.43
N ASP A 177 -1.36 -10.17 1.17
CA ASP A 177 -2.25 -10.43 0.05
C ASP A 177 -1.94 -11.79 -0.57
N ILE A 178 -2.90 -12.71 -0.58
CA ILE A 178 -2.82 -14.00 -1.27
C ILE A 178 -4.13 -14.21 -1.98
N PHE A 179 -4.15 -13.97 -3.29
CA PHE A 179 -5.39 -14.08 -4.06
C PHE A 179 -5.14 -14.47 -5.51
N VAL A 180 -6.20 -14.96 -6.15
CA VAL A 180 -6.34 -15.11 -7.60
C VAL A 180 -7.52 -14.25 -8.02
N ASN A 181 -7.38 -13.54 -9.15
CA ASN A 181 -8.42 -12.73 -9.75
C ASN A 181 -8.68 -13.21 -11.18
N TRP A 182 -9.91 -13.54 -11.52
CA TRP A 182 -10.35 -13.81 -12.87
C TRP A 182 -10.86 -12.52 -13.50
N HIS A 183 -10.21 -12.07 -14.56
CA HIS A 183 -10.41 -10.75 -15.16
C HIS A 183 -10.82 -10.77 -16.63
N ARG A 184 -11.37 -11.89 -17.10
CA ARG A 184 -11.80 -12.03 -18.49
C ARG A 184 -12.74 -10.92 -18.96
N TYR A 185 -13.65 -10.50 -18.11
CA TYR A 185 -14.62 -9.45 -18.38
C TYR A 185 -14.33 -8.26 -17.45
N PRO A 186 -13.91 -7.10 -17.99
CA PRO A 186 -13.64 -5.93 -17.16
C PRO A 186 -14.86 -5.41 -16.41
N GLU A 187 -16.08 -5.75 -16.88
CA GLU A 187 -17.33 -5.43 -16.21
C GLU A 187 -17.62 -6.30 -14.99
N ALA A 188 -17.11 -7.53 -14.98
CA ALA A 188 -17.38 -8.50 -13.93
C ALA A 188 -16.17 -9.42 -13.72
N GLN A 189 -15.36 -9.08 -12.75
CA GLN A 189 -14.16 -9.82 -12.34
C GLN A 189 -14.43 -10.52 -11.01
N ILE A 190 -13.80 -11.66 -10.78
CA ILE A 190 -13.95 -12.43 -9.55
C ILE A 190 -12.58 -12.59 -8.89
N LYS A 191 -12.46 -12.11 -7.66
CA LYS A 191 -11.26 -12.24 -6.83
C LYS A 191 -11.53 -13.15 -5.65
N VAL A 192 -10.64 -14.13 -5.40
CA VAL A 192 -10.76 -15.11 -4.33
C VAL A 192 -9.44 -15.20 -3.57
N GLY A 193 -9.49 -15.20 -2.25
CA GLY A 193 -8.33 -15.33 -1.38
C GLY A 193 -8.35 -14.34 -0.23
N GLN A 194 -7.17 -13.95 0.24
CA GLN A 194 -6.96 -12.94 1.27
C GLN A 194 -6.49 -11.63 0.64
N TYR A 195 -7.21 -10.55 0.90
CA TYR A 195 -6.87 -9.20 0.43
C TYR A 195 -7.66 -8.16 1.22
N LYS A 196 -7.33 -6.87 1.05
CA LYS A 196 -8.09 -5.78 1.68
C LYS A 196 -9.54 -5.81 1.21
N ALA A 197 -10.47 -5.89 2.16
CA ALA A 197 -11.89 -5.73 1.87
C ALA A 197 -12.13 -4.34 1.23
N PRO A 198 -13.04 -4.22 0.27
CA PRO A 198 -13.27 -2.96 -0.44
C PRO A 198 -14.07 -1.96 0.41
N PHE A 199 -13.47 -1.46 1.50
CA PHE A 199 -14.05 -0.52 2.45
C PHE A 199 -13.01 0.50 2.87
N GLY A 200 -13.31 1.77 2.68
CA GLY A 200 -12.44 2.91 3.00
C GLY A 200 -11.39 3.21 1.92
N LEU A 201 -11.37 4.45 1.44
CA LEU A 201 -10.43 4.91 0.40
C LEU A 201 -8.97 4.77 0.85
N GLU A 202 -8.65 5.31 2.03
CA GLU A 202 -7.27 5.27 2.53
C GLU A 202 -6.84 3.84 2.85
N GLN A 203 -7.77 2.98 3.29
CA GLN A 203 -7.49 1.57 3.55
C GLN A 203 -7.13 0.81 2.29
N ILE A 204 -7.90 0.95 1.21
CA ILE A 204 -7.62 0.25 -0.05
C ILE A 204 -6.42 0.82 -0.80
N THR A 205 -6.06 2.09 -0.54
CA THR A 205 -4.86 2.71 -1.10
C THR A 205 -3.60 1.92 -0.70
N PRO A 206 -2.70 1.60 -1.66
CA PRO A 206 -1.45 0.94 -1.36
C PRO A 206 -0.59 1.72 -0.36
N ASP A 207 0.06 1.03 0.57
CA ASP A 207 0.92 1.64 1.60
C ASP A 207 2.04 2.51 1.02
N THR A 208 2.50 2.18 -0.19
CA THR A 208 3.57 2.90 -0.90
C THR A 208 3.13 4.20 -1.55
N LEU A 209 1.81 4.39 -1.74
CA LEU A 209 1.23 5.56 -2.40
C LEU A 209 0.62 6.57 -1.42
N LEU A 210 0.64 6.30 -0.13
CA LEU A 210 0.15 7.23 0.88
C LEU A 210 0.98 8.52 0.87
N PHE A 211 0.31 9.65 1.08
CA PHE A 211 0.93 10.98 1.20
C PHE A 211 1.41 11.26 2.62
N SER A 212 0.69 10.79 3.65
CA SER A 212 1.16 10.76 5.04
C SER A 212 1.84 9.44 5.35
N ILE A 213 2.75 9.43 6.32
CA ILE A 213 3.51 8.24 6.71
C ILE A 213 2.59 7.15 7.21
N GLU A 214 1.64 7.48 8.08
CA GLU A 214 0.65 6.52 8.59
C GLU A 214 -0.74 6.87 8.09
N ARG A 215 -1.63 5.85 8.05
CA ARG A 215 -3.06 6.04 7.83
C ARG A 215 -3.68 6.84 8.94
N SER A 216 -4.82 7.44 8.65
CA SER A 216 -5.62 8.17 9.63
C SER A 216 -6.11 7.25 10.77
N LEU A 217 -6.33 7.84 11.94
CA LEU A 217 -6.89 7.14 13.09
C LEU A 217 -8.23 6.45 12.75
N PRO A 218 -9.21 7.14 12.11
CA PRO A 218 -10.46 6.48 11.74
C PRO A 218 -10.27 5.34 10.74
N THR A 219 -9.38 5.47 9.75
CA THR A 219 -9.10 4.35 8.83
C THR A 219 -8.53 3.14 9.57
N GLY A 220 -7.58 3.36 10.47
CA GLY A 220 -7.01 2.28 11.28
C GLY A 220 -8.00 1.66 12.25
N ALA A 221 -9.04 2.39 12.65
CA ALA A 221 -10.02 1.97 13.65
C ALA A 221 -11.26 1.28 13.04
N LEU A 222 -11.77 1.82 11.95
CA LEU A 222 -13.13 1.54 11.44
C LEU A 222 -13.12 0.79 10.10
N THR A 223 -11.99 0.24 9.68
CA THR A 223 -11.95 -0.55 8.44
C THR A 223 -11.66 -2.02 8.74
N PRO A 224 -12.31 -2.95 8.00
CA PRO A 224 -12.15 -4.39 8.24
C PRO A 224 -10.80 -4.95 7.79
N GLU A 225 -9.89 -4.11 7.29
CA GLU A 225 -8.58 -4.51 6.79
C GLU A 225 -8.61 -5.68 5.78
N ARG A 226 -7.68 -6.64 5.93
CA ARG A 226 -7.60 -7.83 5.08
C ARG A 226 -8.49 -8.94 5.59
N GLN A 227 -9.22 -9.55 4.67
CA GLN A 227 -10.15 -10.63 4.95
C GLN A 227 -9.96 -11.76 3.94
N ILE A 228 -10.31 -12.98 4.34
CA ILE A 228 -10.38 -14.13 3.45
C ILE A 228 -11.81 -14.24 2.91
N GLY A 229 -11.94 -14.25 1.56
CA GLY A 229 -13.26 -14.32 0.95
C GLY A 229 -13.26 -14.27 -0.57
N ILE A 230 -14.40 -13.90 -1.11
CA ILE A 230 -14.67 -13.75 -2.54
C ILE A 230 -15.25 -12.35 -2.82
N GLN A 231 -14.87 -11.76 -3.95
CA GLN A 231 -15.33 -10.45 -4.38
C GLN A 231 -15.66 -10.47 -5.87
N LEU A 232 -16.82 -9.96 -6.21
CA LEU A 232 -17.20 -9.55 -7.56
C LEU A 232 -16.92 -8.05 -7.69
N TRP A 233 -16.25 -7.63 -8.76
CA TRP A 233 -15.96 -6.23 -9.01
C TRP A 233 -15.81 -5.94 -10.50
N GLY A 234 -15.90 -4.68 -10.88
CA GLY A 234 -15.69 -4.34 -12.28
C GLY A 234 -16.10 -2.92 -12.65
N LYS A 235 -15.91 -2.62 -13.93
CA LYS A 235 -16.25 -1.34 -14.58
C LYS A 235 -17.40 -1.56 -15.56
N PRO A 236 -18.65 -1.43 -15.13
CA PRO A 236 -19.84 -1.85 -15.91
C PRO A 236 -20.01 -1.13 -17.25
N LEU A 237 -19.38 0.03 -17.42
CA LEU A 237 -19.50 0.83 -18.61
C LEU A 237 -18.45 0.54 -19.70
N THR A 238 -17.52 -0.38 -19.47
CA THR A 238 -16.37 -0.61 -20.35
C THR A 238 -16.78 -0.88 -21.81
N HIS A 239 -17.78 -1.72 -22.05
CA HIS A 239 -18.28 -1.99 -23.40
C HIS A 239 -19.51 -1.14 -23.78
N LEU A 240 -20.33 -0.75 -22.79
CA LEU A 240 -21.53 0.04 -23.04
C LEU A 240 -21.22 1.49 -23.39
N TRP A 241 -20.18 2.06 -22.76
CA TRP A 241 -19.77 3.45 -22.94
C TRP A 241 -18.26 3.59 -22.77
N PRO A 242 -17.46 3.15 -23.77
CA PRO A 242 -16.00 3.04 -23.68
C PRO A 242 -15.29 4.34 -23.32
N GLU A 243 -15.82 5.50 -23.76
CA GLU A 243 -15.28 6.83 -23.45
C GLU A 243 -15.44 7.19 -21.98
N GLN A 244 -16.43 6.60 -21.29
CA GLN A 244 -16.75 6.81 -19.88
C GLN A 244 -16.55 5.53 -19.05
N LYS A 245 -15.67 4.63 -19.50
CA LYS A 245 -15.42 3.34 -18.83
C LYS A 245 -15.00 3.48 -17.36
N ASP A 246 -14.36 4.59 -17.00
CA ASP A 246 -13.89 4.88 -15.66
C ASP A 246 -14.93 5.63 -14.80
N LEU A 247 -16.10 5.97 -15.35
CA LEU A 247 -17.15 6.72 -14.64
C LEU A 247 -17.65 5.98 -13.40
N ALA A 248 -17.75 4.64 -13.47
CA ALA A 248 -18.22 3.83 -12.36
C ALA A 248 -17.38 2.57 -12.20
N THR A 249 -17.05 2.24 -10.94
CA THR A 249 -16.45 0.96 -10.53
C THR A 249 -17.22 0.46 -9.32
N TYR A 250 -17.63 -0.80 -9.33
CA TYR A 250 -18.34 -1.42 -8.22
C TYR A 250 -17.55 -2.58 -7.63
N TYR A 251 -17.78 -2.83 -6.34
CA TYR A 251 -17.22 -3.94 -5.60
C TYR A 251 -18.32 -4.53 -4.70
N PHE A 252 -18.41 -5.85 -4.68
CA PHE A 252 -19.24 -6.58 -3.75
C PHE A 252 -18.48 -7.81 -3.25
N GLY A 253 -18.25 -7.92 -1.95
CA GLY A 253 -17.46 -8.99 -1.36
C GLY A 253 -18.20 -9.70 -0.23
N VAL A 254 -17.87 -10.99 -0.09
CA VAL A 254 -18.32 -11.86 1.01
C VAL A 254 -17.09 -12.48 1.63
N PHE A 255 -16.91 -12.29 2.94
CA PHE A 255 -15.69 -12.62 3.67
C PHE A 255 -16.01 -13.33 4.98
N ASN A 256 -15.00 -14.01 5.57
CA ASN A 256 -15.16 -14.64 6.88
C ASN A 256 -15.48 -13.64 8.01
N GLY A 257 -14.91 -12.43 7.97
CA GLY A 257 -15.11 -11.41 9.02
C GLY A 257 -14.09 -11.46 10.16
N ASN A 258 -13.28 -12.49 10.28
CA ASN A 258 -12.39 -12.72 11.42
C ASN A 258 -10.97 -12.16 11.26
N GLY A 259 -10.74 -11.33 10.24
CA GLY A 259 -9.46 -10.66 10.03
C GLY A 259 -8.44 -11.47 9.23
N ARG A 260 -7.24 -10.92 9.16
CA ARG A 260 -6.11 -11.44 8.41
C ARG A 260 -5.57 -12.73 9.01
N ASN A 261 -5.22 -13.69 8.13
CA ASN A 261 -4.61 -14.99 8.49
C ASN A 261 -5.50 -15.88 9.37
N THR A 262 -6.77 -15.57 9.50
CA THR A 262 -7.76 -16.37 10.23
C THR A 262 -8.55 -17.19 9.23
N THR A 263 -8.27 -18.49 9.16
CA THR A 263 -8.86 -19.41 8.17
C THR A 263 -10.21 -19.98 8.58
N LEU A 264 -10.56 -19.85 9.85
CA LEU A 264 -11.85 -20.32 10.38
C LEU A 264 -12.76 -19.12 10.56
N ASN A 265 -14.02 -19.29 10.18
CA ASN A 265 -15.09 -18.40 10.58
C ASN A 265 -15.52 -18.78 12.00
N ASP A 266 -15.71 -17.85 12.91
CA ASP A 266 -16.11 -18.07 14.30
C ASP A 266 -17.57 -18.49 14.43
N ASN A 267 -18.37 -18.25 13.38
CA ASN A 267 -19.79 -18.60 13.31
C ASN A 267 -20.21 -18.97 11.88
N ASN A 268 -21.50 -19.11 11.61
CA ASN A 268 -22.03 -19.43 10.28
C ASN A 268 -22.42 -18.19 9.44
N ASN A 269 -22.08 -16.98 9.90
CA ASN A 269 -22.36 -15.76 9.18
C ASN A 269 -21.10 -15.28 8.46
N PHE A 270 -21.30 -14.56 7.37
CA PHE A 270 -20.21 -13.95 6.59
C PHE A 270 -20.34 -12.44 6.68
N MET A 271 -19.19 -11.76 6.70
CA MET A 271 -19.13 -10.33 6.49
C MET A 271 -19.42 -10.02 5.01
N THR A 272 -20.30 -9.07 4.76
CA THR A 272 -20.58 -8.56 3.41
C THR A 272 -20.10 -7.12 3.30
N VAL A 273 -19.51 -6.78 2.15
CA VAL A 273 -19.00 -5.44 1.87
C VAL A 273 -19.40 -5.03 0.48
N GLY A 274 -19.92 -3.81 0.33
CA GLY A 274 -20.22 -3.18 -0.95
C GLY A 274 -19.56 -1.81 -1.06
N ARG A 275 -18.96 -1.48 -2.22
CA ARG A 275 -18.40 -0.16 -2.54
C ARG A 275 -18.78 0.24 -3.96
N LEU A 276 -19.18 1.49 -4.11
CA LEU A 276 -19.41 2.11 -5.42
C LEU A 276 -18.52 3.35 -5.54
N GLU A 277 -17.63 3.34 -6.52
CA GLU A 277 -16.81 4.49 -6.90
C GLU A 277 -17.34 5.14 -8.16
N LEU A 278 -17.45 6.46 -8.16
CA LEU A 278 -17.80 7.27 -9.30
C LEU A 278 -16.69 8.28 -9.59
N MET A 279 -16.39 8.50 -10.87
CA MET A 279 -15.49 9.55 -11.34
C MET A 279 -16.28 10.54 -12.21
N PRO A 280 -17.11 11.40 -11.59
CA PRO A 280 -18.02 12.28 -12.32
C PRO A 280 -17.30 13.35 -13.15
N PHE A 281 -16.03 13.59 -12.86
CA PHE A 281 -15.24 14.55 -13.60
C PHE A 281 -13.82 14.02 -13.87
N LYS A 282 -13.41 14.10 -15.13
CA LYS A 282 -12.03 13.89 -15.58
C LYS A 282 -11.80 14.80 -16.78
N GLY A 283 -10.91 15.78 -16.67
CA GLY A 283 -10.68 16.81 -17.69
C GLY A 283 -9.60 17.79 -17.28
N GLN A 284 -9.80 19.05 -17.60
CA GLN A 284 -8.87 20.12 -17.23
C GLN A 284 -9.58 21.24 -16.47
N ILE A 285 -8.93 21.76 -15.44
CA ILE A 285 -9.31 22.95 -14.68
C ILE A 285 -8.10 23.89 -14.66
N PHE A 286 -8.27 25.14 -15.08
CA PHE A 286 -7.20 26.14 -15.19
C PHE A 286 -5.99 25.67 -16.03
N GLY A 287 -6.25 24.84 -17.07
CA GLY A 287 -5.18 24.28 -17.92
C GLY A 287 -4.36 23.18 -17.27
N GLN A 288 -4.75 22.69 -16.09
CA GLN A 288 -4.17 21.56 -15.39
C GLN A 288 -5.09 20.34 -15.51
N ASP A 289 -4.53 19.15 -15.62
CA ASP A 289 -5.31 17.92 -15.57
C ASP A 289 -6.01 17.84 -14.20
N ALA A 290 -7.28 17.50 -14.24
CA ALA A 290 -8.10 17.44 -13.03
C ALA A 290 -9.06 16.26 -13.07
N SER A 291 -9.32 15.70 -11.89
CA SER A 291 -10.29 14.63 -11.70
C SER A 291 -10.96 14.73 -10.32
N LEU A 292 -12.21 14.33 -10.28
CA LEU A 292 -12.95 14.14 -9.03
C LEU A 292 -13.43 12.71 -8.97
N LYS A 293 -13.06 12.00 -7.90
CA LYS A 293 -13.60 10.71 -7.54
C LYS A 293 -14.40 10.84 -6.24
N ILE A 294 -15.54 10.19 -6.19
CA ILE A 294 -16.38 10.07 -4.99
C ILE A 294 -16.74 8.61 -4.81
N ALA A 295 -16.87 8.15 -3.58
CA ALA A 295 -17.34 6.80 -3.32
C ALA A 295 -18.15 6.70 -2.03
N GLY A 296 -18.86 5.58 -1.91
CA GLY A 296 -19.57 5.19 -0.70
C GLY A 296 -19.48 3.69 -0.49
N ASP A 297 -19.37 3.29 0.76
CA ASP A 297 -19.20 1.91 1.19
C ASP A 297 -20.23 1.53 2.23
N VAL A 298 -20.58 0.25 2.26
CA VAL A 298 -21.38 -0.35 3.33
C VAL A 298 -20.79 -1.72 3.67
N MET A 299 -20.82 -2.09 4.95
CA MET A 299 -20.48 -3.44 5.39
C MET A 299 -21.47 -3.91 6.47
N ASN A 300 -21.63 -5.22 6.57
CA ASN A 300 -22.31 -5.87 7.68
C ASN A 300 -21.53 -7.14 8.08
N SER A 301 -21.33 -7.32 9.39
CA SER A 301 -20.67 -8.49 9.96
C SER A 301 -21.40 -8.94 11.20
N ARG A 302 -21.34 -10.23 11.49
CA ARG A 302 -21.80 -10.82 12.76
C ARG A 302 -20.67 -11.64 13.32
N ASP A 303 -20.18 -11.22 14.47
CA ASP A 303 -18.99 -11.79 15.07
C ASP A 303 -19.34 -12.44 16.41
N ASP A 304 -18.59 -13.46 16.84
CA ASP A 304 -18.76 -14.14 18.11
C ASP A 304 -17.71 -13.68 19.15
N ALA A 305 -17.93 -14.05 20.40
CA ALA A 305 -17.04 -13.69 21.49
C ALA A 305 -15.59 -14.12 21.19
N GLY A 306 -14.64 -13.23 21.42
CA GLY A 306 -13.23 -13.45 21.14
C GLY A 306 -12.74 -12.87 19.83
N THR A 307 -13.63 -12.41 18.95
CA THR A 307 -13.25 -11.72 17.71
C THR A 307 -12.66 -10.35 18.02
N ASN A 308 -11.51 -10.04 17.41
CA ASN A 308 -10.93 -8.71 17.46
C ASN A 308 -11.52 -7.88 16.32
N ILE A 309 -12.50 -7.02 16.63
CA ILE A 309 -13.24 -6.24 15.64
C ILE A 309 -12.34 -5.23 14.93
N SER A 310 -11.44 -4.61 15.68
CA SER A 310 -10.46 -3.66 15.18
C SER A 310 -9.32 -3.58 16.18
N GLN A 311 -8.11 -3.62 15.69
CA GLN A 311 -6.92 -3.43 16.54
C GLN A 311 -6.87 -2.02 17.16
N SER A 312 -7.76 -1.14 16.78
CA SER A 312 -7.68 0.28 17.04
C SER A 312 -8.79 0.86 17.91
N LEU A 313 -9.98 0.27 17.93
CA LEU A 313 -11.09 0.73 18.75
C LEU A 313 -11.01 0.25 20.20
N ASN A 314 -10.05 -0.57 20.53
CA ASN A 314 -10.21 -1.53 21.58
C ASN A 314 -9.54 -1.09 22.86
N LEU A 315 -10.05 -0.04 23.45
CA LEU A 315 -9.74 0.32 24.83
C LEU A 315 -10.74 -0.33 25.78
N LYS A 316 -10.32 -1.41 26.44
CA LYS A 316 -11.00 -1.86 27.64
C LYS A 316 -10.27 -1.27 28.84
N VAL A 317 -10.98 -0.44 29.63
CA VAL A 317 -10.49 -0.04 30.94
C VAL A 317 -10.67 -1.21 31.90
N ASN A 318 -9.57 -1.78 32.38
CA ASN A 318 -9.58 -2.86 33.35
C ASN A 318 -9.94 -2.33 34.76
N ALA A 319 -10.28 -3.23 35.68
CA ALA A 319 -10.64 -2.87 37.06
C ALA A 319 -9.51 -2.17 37.82
N ASP A 320 -8.27 -2.35 37.41
CA ASP A 320 -7.07 -1.67 37.96
C ASP A 320 -6.76 -0.32 37.29
N GLY A 321 -7.62 0.13 36.36
CA GLY A 321 -7.43 1.35 35.60
C GLY A 321 -6.46 1.22 34.42
N SER A 322 -5.86 0.05 34.16
CA SER A 322 -5.05 -0.19 32.98
C SER A 322 -5.90 -0.36 31.75
N LEU A 323 -5.30 -0.11 30.55
CA LEU A 323 -5.94 -0.33 29.27
C LEU A 323 -5.45 -1.64 28.66
N SER A 324 -6.37 -2.40 28.09
CA SER A 324 -6.06 -3.60 27.31
C SER A 324 -6.79 -3.56 25.97
N PRO A 325 -6.27 -4.30 24.96
CA PRO A 325 -7.00 -4.47 23.72
C PRO A 325 -8.39 -5.00 23.99
N PHE A 326 -9.39 -4.43 23.32
CA PHE A 326 -10.76 -4.91 23.42
C PHE A 326 -10.94 -6.12 22.53
N VAL A 327 -11.25 -7.24 23.12
CA VAL A 327 -11.72 -8.42 22.42
C VAL A 327 -13.19 -8.57 22.79
N LEU A 328 -14.04 -8.75 21.80
CA LEU A 328 -15.49 -8.89 22.01
C LEU A 328 -15.79 -9.91 23.13
N PRO A 329 -16.33 -9.47 24.26
CA PRO A 329 -16.69 -10.36 25.34
C PRO A 329 -17.98 -11.15 25.06
N GLY A 330 -18.72 -10.77 24.01
CA GLY A 330 -19.98 -11.35 23.56
C GLY A 330 -20.09 -11.32 22.04
N ALA A 331 -21.22 -11.79 21.52
CA ALA A 331 -21.49 -11.71 20.08
C ALA A 331 -22.08 -10.34 19.71
N ASP A 332 -21.78 -9.88 18.50
CA ASP A 332 -22.28 -8.63 17.96
C ASP A 332 -22.96 -8.76 16.58
N GLU A 333 -23.62 -7.67 16.19
CA GLU A 333 -23.96 -7.36 14.81
C GLU A 333 -23.40 -5.97 14.52
N ARG A 334 -22.54 -5.87 13.51
CA ARG A 334 -21.80 -4.68 13.16
C ARG A 334 -22.18 -4.22 11.76
N THR A 335 -22.62 -2.96 11.66
CA THR A 335 -22.91 -2.31 10.39
C THR A 335 -22.02 -1.09 10.23
N GLY A 336 -21.22 -1.06 9.17
CA GLY A 336 -20.34 0.05 8.86
C GLY A 336 -20.72 0.74 7.56
N TRP A 337 -20.42 2.04 7.48
CA TRP A 337 -20.53 2.80 6.24
C TRP A 337 -19.43 3.85 6.12
N SER A 338 -19.07 4.18 4.90
CA SER A 338 -18.14 5.27 4.62
C SER A 338 -18.57 6.10 3.42
N ALA A 339 -18.06 7.32 3.37
CA ALA A 339 -18.15 8.19 2.21
C ALA A 339 -16.82 8.91 2.01
N ASP A 340 -16.31 8.91 0.78
CA ASP A 340 -15.04 9.54 0.45
C ASP A 340 -15.10 10.38 -0.82
N ALA A 341 -14.15 11.33 -0.91
CA ALA A 341 -13.93 12.14 -2.08
C ALA A 341 -12.44 12.41 -2.29
N TRP A 342 -11.99 12.36 -3.53
CA TRP A 342 -10.64 12.72 -3.93
C TRP A 342 -10.70 13.65 -5.14
N LEU A 343 -10.27 14.91 -4.93
CA LEU A 343 -10.09 15.92 -5.95
C LEU A 343 -8.59 16.07 -6.26
N ASN A 344 -8.23 15.90 -7.51
CA ASN A 344 -6.90 16.24 -8.02
C ASN A 344 -7.01 17.40 -9.02
N ILE A 345 -6.11 18.39 -8.92
CA ILE A 345 -5.97 19.49 -9.90
C ILE A 345 -4.47 19.76 -10.08
N GLY A 346 -3.87 19.20 -11.14
CA GLY A 346 -2.44 19.34 -11.40
C GLY A 346 -1.58 18.92 -10.21
N PRO A 347 -0.84 19.86 -9.57
CA PRO A 347 0.02 19.55 -8.42
C PRO A 347 -0.71 19.46 -7.09
N PHE A 348 -2.01 19.75 -7.04
CA PHE A 348 -2.82 19.80 -5.83
C PHE A 348 -3.72 18.58 -5.72
N ASP A 349 -3.76 17.96 -4.53
CA ASP A 349 -4.70 16.91 -4.14
C ASP A 349 -5.44 17.31 -2.87
N LEU A 350 -6.74 17.03 -2.84
CA LEU A 350 -7.58 17.11 -1.65
C LEU A 350 -8.35 15.81 -1.51
N THR A 351 -8.18 15.15 -0.37
CA THR A 351 -8.85 13.90 -0.05
C THR A 351 -9.58 14.04 1.27
N GLY A 352 -10.79 13.52 1.35
CA GLY A 352 -11.55 13.44 2.60
C GLY A 352 -12.32 12.13 2.66
N GLU A 353 -12.48 11.60 3.86
CA GLU A 353 -13.21 10.37 4.11
C GLU A 353 -13.89 10.46 5.49
N TYR A 354 -15.10 10.00 5.57
CA TYR A 354 -15.85 9.80 6.80
C TYR A 354 -16.20 8.31 6.93
N LEU A 355 -16.03 7.77 8.14
CA LEU A 355 -16.27 6.37 8.47
C LEU A 355 -17.12 6.31 9.74
N ALA A 356 -18.07 5.39 9.80
CA ALA A 356 -18.86 5.13 10.99
C ALA A 356 -19.27 3.66 11.05
N GLU A 357 -19.47 3.15 12.26
CA GLU A 357 -20.01 1.82 12.51
C GLU A 357 -21.06 1.88 13.62
N ASP A 358 -22.07 1.03 13.53
CA ASP A 358 -22.98 0.68 14.61
C ASP A 358 -22.59 -0.71 15.12
N VAL A 359 -22.30 -0.86 16.41
CA VAL A 359 -21.90 -2.13 17.03
C VAL A 359 -22.91 -2.52 18.09
N ASP A 360 -23.77 -3.45 17.72
CA ASP A 360 -24.89 -3.92 18.56
C ASP A 360 -24.59 -5.29 19.18
N GLY A 361 -24.72 -5.38 20.50
CA GLY A 361 -24.59 -6.65 21.21
C GLY A 361 -25.74 -7.61 20.91
N ARG A 362 -25.39 -8.84 20.49
CA ARG A 362 -26.38 -9.89 20.20
C ARG A 362 -26.58 -10.87 21.35
N THR A 363 -27.82 -11.28 21.58
CA THR A 363 -28.15 -12.43 22.43
C THR A 363 -27.90 -13.73 21.67
N VAL A 364 -26.97 -14.56 22.14
CA VAL A 364 -26.66 -15.87 21.56
C VAL A 364 -26.89 -16.96 22.59
N ALA A 365 -27.63 -18.03 22.20
CA ALA A 365 -27.98 -19.16 23.10
C ALA A 365 -28.62 -18.71 24.43
N GLY A 366 -29.42 -17.65 24.41
CA GLY A 366 -30.11 -17.09 25.60
C GLY A 366 -29.24 -16.31 26.57
N LYS A 367 -27.96 -16.05 26.23
CA LYS A 367 -27.07 -15.18 26.99
C LYS A 367 -27.19 -13.75 26.49
N ALA A 368 -27.32 -12.79 27.42
CA ALA A 368 -27.32 -11.37 27.14
C ALA A 368 -26.00 -10.93 26.48
N PRO A 369 -25.99 -9.82 25.72
CA PRO A 369 -24.78 -9.21 25.21
C PRO A 369 -23.75 -8.97 26.31
N GLY A 370 -22.46 -9.16 25.99
CA GLY A 370 -21.37 -8.96 26.94
C GLY A 370 -20.90 -7.51 27.09
N PHE A 371 -21.51 -6.56 26.35
CA PHE A 371 -21.13 -5.15 26.31
C PHE A 371 -22.33 -4.27 25.93
N LYS A 372 -22.23 -2.98 26.20
CA LYS A 372 -23.19 -1.95 25.78
C LYS A 372 -22.92 -1.60 24.31
N ASN A 373 -23.98 -1.39 23.52
CA ASN A 373 -23.86 -0.89 22.16
C ASN A 373 -23.07 0.41 22.11
N PHE A 374 -22.32 0.62 21.04
CA PHE A 374 -21.52 1.80 20.79
C PHE A 374 -21.44 2.11 19.28
N ASP A 375 -21.28 3.39 18.93
CA ASP A 375 -21.42 3.92 17.59
C ASP A 375 -20.14 4.71 17.20
N PRO A 376 -19.00 4.02 16.94
CA PRO A 376 -17.75 4.70 16.66
C PRO A 376 -17.78 5.39 15.31
N SER A 377 -17.17 6.56 15.23
CA SER A 377 -17.09 7.33 13.99
C SER A 377 -15.80 8.15 13.89
N GLY A 378 -15.48 8.58 12.68
CA GLY A 378 -14.33 9.45 12.48
C GLY A 378 -14.20 9.92 11.04
N TYR A 379 -13.34 10.91 10.86
CA TYR A 379 -13.05 11.43 9.54
C TYR A 379 -11.61 11.93 9.44
N TYR A 380 -11.13 12.03 8.19
CA TYR A 380 -9.94 12.82 7.91
C TYR A 380 -10.15 13.69 6.69
N VAL A 381 -9.40 14.80 6.64
CA VAL A 381 -9.22 15.63 5.45
C VAL A 381 -7.74 15.85 5.25
N GLN A 382 -7.25 15.57 4.05
CA GLN A 382 -5.85 15.70 3.69
C GLN A 382 -5.71 16.53 2.43
N ALA A 383 -4.87 17.56 2.48
CA ALA A 383 -4.45 18.32 1.33
C ALA A 383 -2.96 18.10 1.05
N SER A 384 -2.59 18.03 -0.20
CA SER A 384 -1.19 18.00 -0.59
C SER A 384 -0.92 18.87 -1.82
N TYR A 385 0.33 19.36 -1.94
CA TYR A 385 0.75 20.19 -3.04
C TYR A 385 2.22 19.94 -3.41
N PHE A 386 2.48 19.73 -4.70
CA PHE A 386 3.85 19.64 -5.20
C PHE A 386 4.50 21.03 -5.30
N ILE A 387 5.28 21.39 -4.27
CA ILE A 387 6.07 22.62 -4.20
C ILE A 387 7.12 22.65 -5.33
N LEU A 388 7.79 21.53 -5.54
CA LEU A 388 8.64 21.28 -6.69
C LEU A 388 8.04 20.13 -7.49
N PRO A 389 7.68 20.31 -8.76
CA PRO A 389 6.98 19.31 -9.56
C PRO A 389 7.64 17.94 -9.50
N LYS A 390 6.89 16.92 -9.07
CA LYS A 390 7.31 15.51 -8.94
C LYS A 390 8.55 15.29 -8.04
N LYS A 391 8.94 16.27 -7.21
CA LYS A 391 10.14 16.19 -6.37
C LYS A 391 9.86 16.47 -4.91
N LEU A 392 9.17 17.56 -4.60
CA LEU A 392 8.90 17.96 -3.21
C LEU A 392 7.42 18.26 -3.06
N GLN A 393 6.76 17.55 -2.17
CA GLN A 393 5.33 17.67 -1.85
C GLN A 393 5.16 18.03 -0.39
N GLY A 394 4.37 19.06 -0.11
CA GLY A 394 3.87 19.37 1.23
C GLY A 394 2.54 18.66 1.45
N VAL A 395 2.29 18.23 2.68
CA VAL A 395 1.06 17.53 3.10
C VAL A 395 0.56 18.13 4.40
N VAL A 396 -0.75 18.33 4.49
CA VAL A 396 -1.45 18.68 5.72
C VAL A 396 -2.64 17.73 5.86
N LYS A 397 -2.75 17.05 7.00
CA LYS A 397 -3.88 16.15 7.30
C LYS A 397 -4.43 16.49 8.66
N TRP A 398 -5.74 16.67 8.73
CA TRP A 398 -6.52 16.74 9.95
C TRP A 398 -7.36 15.49 10.08
N GLU A 399 -7.42 14.92 11.28
CA GLU A 399 -8.18 13.71 11.55
C GLU A 399 -8.84 13.75 12.92
N ALA A 400 -9.97 13.08 13.04
CA ALA A 400 -10.73 12.93 14.26
C ALA A 400 -11.30 11.52 14.35
N LEU A 401 -11.25 10.93 15.53
CA LEU A 401 -11.83 9.62 15.85
C LEU A 401 -12.59 9.73 17.17
N GLU A 402 -13.82 9.24 17.18
CA GLU A 402 -14.67 9.03 18.34
C GLU A 402 -14.94 7.53 18.48
N PRO A 403 -14.26 6.84 19.40
CA PRO A 403 -14.47 5.40 19.62
C PRO A 403 -15.81 5.02 20.26
N ASP A 404 -16.44 5.94 20.98
CA ASP A 404 -17.72 5.77 21.70
C ASP A 404 -17.74 4.58 22.69
N GLN A 405 -16.60 4.21 23.25
CA GLN A 405 -16.51 3.11 24.20
C GLN A 405 -16.55 3.54 25.66
N VAL A 406 -16.04 4.72 25.94
CA VAL A 406 -16.06 5.39 27.25
C VAL A 406 -16.36 6.88 27.07
N ASP A 407 -16.87 7.53 28.10
CA ASP A 407 -17.14 8.97 28.05
C ASP A 407 -15.85 9.76 27.74
N ASN A 408 -15.93 10.71 26.81
CA ASN A 408 -14.84 11.59 26.38
C ASN A 408 -13.59 10.85 25.83
N ASP A 409 -13.76 9.89 24.95
CA ASP A 409 -12.66 9.12 24.37
C ASP A 409 -12.21 9.60 22.97
N ASN A 410 -12.70 10.75 22.52
CA ASN A 410 -12.35 11.31 21.23
C ASN A 410 -10.90 11.79 21.14
N ILE A 411 -10.31 11.59 19.95
CA ILE A 411 -8.94 11.92 19.62
C ILE A 411 -8.91 12.72 18.32
N HIS A 412 -8.10 13.77 18.30
CA HIS A 412 -7.85 14.58 17.10
C HIS A 412 -6.34 14.61 16.82
N SER A 413 -5.96 14.65 15.55
CA SER A 413 -4.56 14.84 15.19
C SER A 413 -4.39 15.76 13.98
N LEU A 414 -3.33 16.56 14.02
CA LEU A 414 -2.85 17.37 12.91
C LEU A 414 -1.50 16.83 12.46
N THR A 415 -1.41 16.44 11.18
CA THR A 415 -0.15 16.02 10.57
C THR A 415 0.33 17.08 9.60
N LEU A 416 1.59 17.50 9.76
CA LEU A 416 2.32 18.31 8.78
C LEU A 416 3.41 17.44 8.15
N GLY A 417 3.40 17.30 6.83
CA GLY A 417 4.25 16.37 6.11
C GLY A 417 5.06 17.02 4.98
N LEU A 418 6.24 16.46 4.73
CA LEU A 418 7.07 16.73 3.56
C LEU A 418 7.51 15.42 2.94
N ASN A 419 7.28 15.25 1.63
CA ASN A 419 7.71 14.09 0.86
C ASN A 419 8.72 14.52 -0.20
N TYR A 420 9.89 13.90 -0.22
CA TYR A 420 10.90 14.11 -1.24
C TYR A 420 11.05 12.87 -2.11
N TYR A 421 10.67 12.97 -3.37
CA TYR A 421 10.67 11.90 -4.35
C TYR A 421 12.00 11.86 -5.09
N ILE A 422 12.86 10.90 -4.75
CA ILE A 422 14.16 10.70 -5.40
C ILE A 422 13.93 10.00 -6.74
N HIS A 423 13.12 8.93 -6.74
CA HIS A 423 12.73 8.19 -7.94
C HIS A 423 11.23 7.81 -7.86
N GLY A 424 10.36 8.83 -7.95
CA GLY A 424 8.91 8.64 -7.72
C GLY A 424 8.63 7.97 -6.38
N ASP A 425 7.61 7.12 -6.32
CA ASP A 425 7.29 6.34 -5.11
C ASP A 425 8.27 5.21 -4.84
N ALA A 426 9.11 4.82 -5.83
CA ALA A 426 10.07 3.73 -5.65
C ALA A 426 11.16 4.08 -4.63
N ILE A 427 11.63 5.33 -4.63
CA ILE A 427 12.59 5.81 -3.64
C ILE A 427 12.13 7.18 -3.17
N LYS A 428 11.59 7.27 -1.96
CA LYS A 428 11.16 8.53 -1.37
C LYS A 428 11.54 8.63 0.10
N LEU A 429 11.82 9.87 0.52
CA LEU A 429 11.97 10.26 1.90
C LEU A 429 10.71 11.00 2.32
N MET A 430 10.21 10.70 3.51
CA MET A 430 9.04 11.35 4.07
C MET A 430 9.37 11.82 5.48
N ALA A 431 8.84 12.98 5.86
CA ALA A 431 8.92 13.52 7.21
C ALA A 431 7.55 13.98 7.65
N ASN A 432 7.07 13.53 8.78
CA ASN A 432 5.82 13.98 9.39
C ASN A 432 6.08 14.51 10.80
N TYR A 433 5.46 15.61 11.11
CA TYR A 433 5.20 16.06 12.48
C TYR A 433 3.73 15.85 12.76
N VAL A 434 3.41 15.17 13.83
CA VAL A 434 2.04 14.84 14.24
C VAL A 434 1.80 15.41 15.63
N HIS A 435 0.79 16.25 15.76
CA HIS A 435 0.31 16.77 17.04
C HIS A 435 -1.06 16.17 17.34
N THR A 436 -1.23 15.58 18.51
CA THR A 436 -2.44 14.84 18.90
C THR A 436 -3.03 15.40 20.18
N TRP A 437 -4.34 15.51 20.21
CA TRP A 437 -5.15 15.86 21.36
C TRP A 437 -6.03 14.69 21.74
N SER A 438 -6.00 14.26 23.02
CA SER A 438 -6.76 13.14 23.54
C SER A 438 -7.66 13.56 24.69
N ARG A 439 -8.96 13.61 24.46
CA ARG A 439 -9.95 13.88 25.53
C ARG A 439 -9.94 12.77 26.57
N PHE A 440 -9.66 11.54 26.18
CA PHE A 440 -9.53 10.43 27.12
C PHE A 440 -8.44 10.71 28.16
N ARG A 441 -7.27 11.20 27.74
CA ARG A 441 -6.16 11.51 28.65
C ARG A 441 -6.42 12.76 29.50
N GLU A 442 -7.16 13.76 28.96
CA GLU A 442 -7.61 14.92 29.72
C GLU A 442 -8.42 14.49 30.95
N THR A 443 -9.30 13.49 30.81
CA THR A 443 -10.10 12.94 31.90
C THR A 443 -9.41 11.83 32.69
N HIS A 444 -8.34 11.25 32.16
CA HIS A 444 -7.58 10.15 32.75
C HIS A 444 -6.06 10.42 32.70
N PRO A 445 -5.57 11.45 33.47
CA PRO A 445 -4.16 11.90 33.36
C PRO A 445 -3.14 10.85 33.78
N GLN A 446 -3.54 9.76 34.42
CA GLN A 446 -2.68 8.62 34.72
C GLN A 446 -2.16 7.92 33.46
N PHE A 447 -2.75 8.14 32.30
CA PHE A 447 -2.30 7.58 31.00
C PHE A 447 -1.37 8.51 30.22
N GLY A 448 -0.95 9.62 30.79
CA GLY A 448 -0.02 10.59 30.18
C GLY A 448 -0.70 11.90 29.80
N ASP A 449 0.09 12.80 29.21
CA ASP A 449 -0.37 14.12 28.81
C ASP A 449 -1.47 14.02 27.73
N ASP A 450 -2.45 14.90 27.80
CA ASP A 450 -3.57 14.99 26.87
C ASP A 450 -3.18 15.53 25.51
N ASN A 451 -2.04 16.23 25.42
CA ASN A 451 -1.43 16.72 24.20
C ASN A 451 -0.05 16.07 24.04
N PHE A 452 0.22 15.51 22.88
CA PHE A 452 1.49 14.85 22.61
C PHE A 452 1.92 14.97 21.17
N ASP A 453 3.24 14.96 20.99
CA ASP A 453 3.90 15.20 19.72
C ASP A 453 4.69 14.00 19.24
N GLU A 454 4.69 13.78 17.93
CA GLU A 454 5.51 12.77 17.28
C GLU A 454 6.19 13.33 16.04
N VAL A 455 7.45 12.97 15.84
CA VAL A 455 8.19 13.19 14.59
C VAL A 455 8.55 11.84 13.99
N ILE A 456 8.13 11.64 12.75
CA ILE A 456 8.42 10.42 12.02
C ILE A 456 9.20 10.78 10.76
N LEU A 457 10.33 10.12 10.55
CA LEU A 457 11.08 10.14 9.29
C LEU A 457 10.98 8.74 8.66
N ARG A 458 10.68 8.67 7.37
CA ARG A 458 10.59 7.40 6.64
C ARG A 458 11.46 7.40 5.39
N LEU A 459 12.24 6.35 5.22
CA LEU A 459 12.80 5.95 3.94
C LEU A 459 11.95 4.84 3.35
N GLN A 460 11.45 5.03 2.13
CA GLN A 460 10.79 4.01 1.33
C GLN A 460 11.65 3.59 0.16
N LEU A 461 11.81 2.29 -0.02
CA LEU A 461 12.50 1.66 -1.16
C LEU A 461 11.59 0.58 -1.74
N MET A 462 11.33 0.64 -3.05
CA MET A 462 10.61 -0.40 -3.81
C MET A 462 11.55 -0.99 -4.86
N PHE A 463 11.43 -2.27 -5.11
CA PHE A 463 12.23 -3.02 -6.09
C PHE A 463 11.40 -4.07 -6.83
#